data_4ded1092aeda34e6b88278f56ee6f1b3
#
_entry.id   4ded1092aeda34e6b88278f56ee6f1b3
#
_cell.length_a   1.000
_cell.length_b   1.000
_cell.length_c   1.000
_cell.angle_alpha   90.00
_cell.angle_beta   90.00
_cell.angle_gamma   90.00
#
_symmetry.space_group_name_H-M   'P 1'
#
loop_
_entity.id
_entity.type
_entity.pdbx_description
1 polymer ?
#
loop_
_entity_poly.entity_id
_entity_poly.type
_entity_poly.pdbx_seq_one_letter_code
_entity_poly.pdbx_strand_id
1 'polypeptide(L)'
;HWIEVSGTGEIMASPDFATITLGVTTAGETAELASAACQAQTAKAVEAAHALNMEQLEITQRGVELEAKQKEGSTTVTHYEAADVITVVLQRVAQAETVLTALMQAGDFEFCGITYSITDASEAYRRALAAATEDAYAKATVLAEATGVTLGRVVGVVETDYDDTAFAGKSFESSAIAVSAHVTVRYLIG
;
A
#
# COMPACT_ATOMS: atom_id res chain seq x y z
N HIS A 1 -42.08 5.10 -13.00
CA HIS A 1 -41.38 5.88 -11.98
C HIS A 1 -40.36 4.97 -11.27
N TRP A 2 -39.28 5.53 -10.72
CA TRP A 2 -38.22 4.81 -10.06
C TRP A 2 -37.58 5.66 -8.96
N ILE A 3 -37.01 4.96 -7.97
CA ILE A 3 -36.09 5.52 -6.97
C ILE A 3 -34.68 5.08 -7.34
N GLU A 4 -33.72 5.97 -7.30
CA GLU A 4 -32.30 5.70 -7.46
C GLU A 4 -31.57 6.04 -6.17
N VAL A 5 -30.75 5.12 -5.70
CA VAL A 5 -29.96 5.25 -4.46
C VAL A 5 -28.55 4.74 -4.68
N SER A 6 -27.61 5.34 -3.99
CA SER A 6 -26.26 4.82 -3.89
C SER A 6 -26.07 4.10 -2.57
N GLY A 7 -25.49 2.90 -2.65
CA GLY A 7 -25.10 2.10 -1.50
C GLY A 7 -23.59 2.02 -1.40
N THR A 8 -23.12 1.90 -0.17
CA THR A 8 -21.69 1.74 0.17
C THR A 8 -21.52 0.52 1.06
N GLY A 9 -20.44 -0.23 0.82
CA GLY A 9 -20.07 -1.36 1.67
C GLY A 9 -18.57 -1.32 1.95
N GLU A 10 -18.19 -1.66 3.16
CA GLU A 10 -16.79 -1.72 3.59
C GLU A 10 -16.55 -3.02 4.36
N ILE A 11 -15.47 -3.69 4.02
CA ILE A 11 -15.02 -4.92 4.70
C ILE A 11 -13.59 -4.72 5.15
N MET A 12 -13.32 -4.97 6.41
CA MET A 12 -11.97 -4.99 6.95
C MET A 12 -11.33 -6.34 6.65
N ALA A 13 -10.18 -6.32 5.97
CA ALA A 13 -9.43 -7.51 5.60
C ALA A 13 -8.02 -7.46 6.20
N SER A 14 -7.50 -8.62 6.61
CA SER A 14 -6.13 -8.70 7.13
C SER A 14 -5.11 -8.65 6.00
N PRO A 15 -4.03 -7.87 6.14
CA PRO A 15 -2.94 -7.89 5.18
C PRO A 15 -2.21 -9.24 5.21
N ASP A 16 -1.70 -9.68 4.07
CA ASP A 16 -0.96 -10.92 3.91
C ASP A 16 0.53 -10.71 3.60
N PHE A 17 0.94 -9.49 3.27
CA PHE A 17 2.35 -9.14 3.15
C PHE A 17 2.64 -7.72 3.64
N ALA A 18 3.92 -7.50 3.99
CA ALA A 18 4.46 -6.20 4.36
C ALA A 18 5.64 -5.84 3.46
N THR A 19 5.77 -4.56 3.16
CA THR A 19 6.90 -4.00 2.41
C THR A 19 7.61 -2.98 3.28
N ILE A 20 8.89 -3.23 3.60
CA ILE A 20 9.76 -2.31 4.33
C ILE A 20 10.64 -1.59 3.31
N THR A 21 10.71 -0.28 3.40
CA THR A 21 11.56 0.55 2.53
C THR A 21 12.60 1.26 3.36
N LEU A 22 13.86 1.09 3.00
CA LEU A 22 15.03 1.72 3.62
C LEU A 22 15.80 2.53 2.59
N GLY A 23 16.26 3.71 2.99
CA GLY A 23 17.20 4.54 2.23
C GLY A 23 18.63 4.32 2.71
N VAL A 24 19.55 4.40 1.78
CA VAL A 24 21.00 4.46 2.04
C VAL A 24 21.53 5.72 1.36
N THR A 25 22.26 6.55 2.09
CA THR A 25 22.96 7.70 1.52
C THR A 25 24.38 7.71 2.07
N THR A 26 25.35 7.81 1.18
CA THR A 26 26.78 7.88 1.53
C THR A 26 27.45 9.01 0.76
N ALA A 27 28.51 9.57 1.35
CA ALA A 27 29.30 10.60 0.71
C ALA A 27 30.74 10.13 0.49
N GLY A 28 31.41 10.68 -0.52
CA GLY A 28 32.82 10.41 -0.82
C GLY A 28 33.47 11.56 -1.60
N GLU A 29 34.77 11.68 -1.48
CA GLU A 29 35.54 12.69 -2.23
C GLU A 29 35.50 12.41 -3.74
N THR A 30 35.31 11.15 -4.13
CA THR A 30 35.13 10.74 -5.52
C THR A 30 33.83 9.94 -5.69
N ALA A 31 33.33 9.88 -6.92
CA ALA A 31 32.15 9.12 -7.28
C ALA A 31 32.30 7.63 -6.94
N GLU A 32 33.50 7.08 -7.17
CA GLU A 32 33.82 5.67 -6.88
C GLU A 32 33.76 5.39 -5.37
N LEU A 33 34.30 6.29 -4.53
CA LEU A 33 34.28 6.13 -3.07
C LEU A 33 32.86 6.22 -2.52
N ALA A 34 32.06 7.18 -2.97
CA ALA A 34 30.67 7.30 -2.58
C ALA A 34 29.86 6.06 -2.97
N SER A 35 30.02 5.61 -4.22
CA SER A 35 29.31 4.41 -4.73
C SER A 35 29.73 3.13 -4.00
N ALA A 36 31.03 2.92 -3.77
CA ALA A 36 31.53 1.75 -3.05
C ALA A 36 31.01 1.72 -1.60
N ALA A 37 30.97 2.87 -0.93
CA ALA A 37 30.42 2.98 0.43
C ALA A 37 28.90 2.65 0.45
N CYS A 38 28.14 3.12 -0.54
CA CYS A 38 26.72 2.84 -0.67
C CYS A 38 26.48 1.34 -0.89
N GLN A 39 27.19 0.72 -1.81
CA GLN A 39 27.13 -0.72 -2.07
C GLN A 39 27.49 -1.56 -0.84
N ALA A 40 28.50 -1.12 -0.07
CA ALA A 40 28.89 -1.83 1.16
C ALA A 40 27.80 -1.76 2.24
N GLN A 41 27.11 -0.63 2.37
CA GLN A 41 25.95 -0.51 3.27
C GLN A 41 24.78 -1.38 2.79
N THR A 42 24.45 -1.32 1.51
CA THR A 42 23.38 -2.12 0.93
C THR A 42 23.63 -3.63 1.11
N ALA A 43 24.89 -4.09 0.95
CA ALA A 43 25.26 -5.48 1.18
C ALA A 43 24.98 -5.93 2.62
N LYS A 44 25.15 -5.07 3.63
CA LYS A 44 24.82 -5.41 5.02
C LYS A 44 23.32 -5.67 5.22
N ALA A 45 22.44 -4.92 4.55
CA ALA A 45 21.01 -5.18 4.60
C ALA A 45 20.66 -6.55 3.97
N VAL A 46 21.27 -6.87 2.83
CA VAL A 46 21.09 -8.15 2.15
C VAL A 46 21.56 -9.31 3.05
N GLU A 47 22.72 -9.19 3.66
CA GLU A 47 23.27 -10.21 4.58
C GLU A 47 22.37 -10.36 5.82
N ALA A 48 21.90 -9.26 6.41
CA ALA A 48 21.01 -9.30 7.57
C ALA A 48 19.67 -9.95 7.22
N ALA A 49 19.10 -9.64 6.06
CA ALA A 49 17.87 -10.27 5.58
C ALA A 49 18.04 -11.78 5.38
N HIS A 50 19.13 -12.20 4.76
CA HIS A 50 19.45 -13.63 4.57
C HIS A 50 19.72 -14.35 5.90
N ALA A 51 20.37 -13.68 6.86
CA ALA A 51 20.66 -14.25 8.19
C ALA A 51 19.39 -14.56 8.99
N LEU A 52 18.27 -13.91 8.71
CA LEU A 52 16.98 -14.23 9.32
C LEU A 52 16.44 -15.60 8.88
N ASN A 53 16.94 -16.15 7.79
CA ASN A 53 16.56 -17.45 7.23
C ASN A 53 15.04 -17.65 7.15
N MET A 54 14.34 -16.60 6.72
CA MET A 54 12.87 -16.59 6.60
C MET A 54 12.48 -17.06 5.22
N GLU A 55 11.52 -17.99 5.17
CA GLU A 55 10.84 -18.32 3.93
C GLU A 55 10.01 -17.11 3.46
N GLN A 56 9.98 -16.87 2.14
CA GLN A 56 9.17 -15.83 1.51
C GLN A 56 9.53 -14.39 1.97
N LEU A 57 10.81 -14.16 2.21
CA LEU A 57 11.38 -12.83 2.35
C LEU A 57 12.16 -12.52 1.07
N GLU A 58 11.77 -11.46 0.39
CA GLU A 58 12.44 -10.96 -0.82
C GLU A 58 13.07 -9.60 -0.54
N ILE A 59 14.30 -9.40 -1.00
CA ILE A 59 15.01 -8.14 -0.92
C ILE A 59 15.39 -7.68 -2.31
N THR A 60 15.08 -6.43 -2.63
CA THR A 60 15.40 -5.79 -3.90
C THR A 60 16.09 -4.46 -3.65
N GLN A 61 16.91 -4.03 -4.62
CA GLN A 61 17.62 -2.76 -4.63
C GLN A 61 17.23 -2.00 -5.88
N ARG A 62 17.03 -0.69 -5.76
CA ARG A 62 16.75 0.15 -6.92
C ARG A 62 17.99 0.37 -7.77
N GLY A 63 19.16 0.38 -7.15
CA GLY A 63 20.46 0.69 -7.72
C GLY A 63 20.97 2.05 -7.29
N VAL A 64 22.29 2.19 -7.30
CA VAL A 64 22.99 3.38 -6.81
C VAL A 64 22.79 4.56 -7.77
N GLU A 65 22.24 5.64 -7.25
CA GLU A 65 22.18 6.95 -7.88
C GLU A 65 23.31 7.82 -7.35
N LEU A 66 24.03 8.54 -8.23
CA LEU A 66 25.17 9.40 -7.88
C LEU A 66 24.83 10.87 -8.19
N GLU A 67 25.13 11.73 -7.24
CA GLU A 67 25.01 13.17 -7.38
C GLU A 67 26.32 13.88 -6.99
N ALA A 68 26.80 14.78 -7.85
CA ALA A 68 27.91 15.67 -7.50
C ALA A 68 27.39 16.88 -6.73
N LYS A 69 27.85 17.08 -5.52
CA LYS A 69 27.50 18.24 -4.70
C LYS A 69 28.47 19.40 -4.93
N GLN A 70 27.91 20.57 -5.20
CA GLN A 70 28.67 21.79 -5.50
C GLN A 70 28.63 22.75 -4.31
N LYS A 71 29.65 23.56 -4.20
CA LYS A 71 29.65 24.69 -3.26
C LYS A 71 28.56 25.69 -3.68
N GLU A 72 27.81 26.18 -2.72
CA GLU A 72 26.76 27.19 -2.96
C GLU A 72 27.29 28.38 -3.76
N GLY A 73 26.60 28.71 -4.85
CA GLY A 73 26.99 29.81 -5.75
C GLY A 73 28.22 29.54 -6.63
N SER A 74 28.69 28.29 -6.75
CA SER A 74 29.85 27.89 -7.53
C SER A 74 29.56 26.61 -8.32
N THR A 75 30.34 26.42 -9.40
CA THR A 75 30.35 25.14 -10.15
C THR A 75 31.40 24.15 -9.62
N THR A 76 32.10 24.50 -8.52
CA THR A 76 33.11 23.63 -7.93
C THR A 76 32.49 22.49 -7.18
N VAL A 77 32.74 21.26 -7.60
CA VAL A 77 32.31 20.04 -6.92
C VAL A 77 33.09 19.89 -5.61
N THR A 78 32.37 19.69 -4.49
CA THR A 78 32.99 19.53 -3.17
C THR A 78 33.09 18.06 -2.78
N HIS A 79 32.09 17.24 -3.12
CA HIS A 79 32.02 15.80 -2.86
C HIS A 79 30.93 15.18 -3.73
N TYR A 80 30.83 13.86 -3.66
CA TYR A 80 29.79 13.07 -4.31
C TYR A 80 28.91 12.40 -3.26
N GLU A 81 27.62 12.36 -3.51
CA GLU A 81 26.68 11.56 -2.74
C GLU A 81 26.18 10.40 -3.59
N ALA A 82 26.12 9.23 -2.96
CA ALA A 82 25.52 8.04 -3.54
C ALA A 82 24.31 7.62 -2.70
N ALA A 83 23.20 7.35 -3.35
CA ALA A 83 21.96 6.92 -2.69
C ALA A 83 21.42 5.65 -3.34
N ASP A 84 20.82 4.77 -2.53
CA ASP A 84 20.07 3.61 -2.97
C ASP A 84 18.82 3.42 -2.12
N VAL A 85 17.84 2.71 -2.66
CA VAL A 85 16.61 2.33 -1.95
C VAL A 85 16.53 0.82 -1.92
N ILE A 86 16.40 0.29 -0.71
CA ILE A 86 16.24 -1.13 -0.45
C ILE A 86 14.78 -1.39 -0.09
N THR A 87 14.18 -2.36 -0.75
CA THR A 87 12.81 -2.81 -0.48
C THR A 87 12.83 -4.25 -0.05
N VAL A 88 12.24 -4.52 1.12
CA VAL A 88 12.10 -5.87 1.68
C VAL A 88 10.63 -6.21 1.76
N VAL A 89 10.23 -7.27 1.06
CA VAL A 89 8.86 -7.79 1.03
C VAL A 89 8.81 -9.10 1.82
N LEU A 90 7.86 -9.21 2.72
CA LEU A 90 7.66 -10.41 3.53
C LEU A 90 6.18 -10.77 3.67
N GLN A 91 5.85 -12.06 3.57
CA GLN A 91 4.48 -12.56 3.69
C GLN A 91 4.04 -12.80 5.14
N ARG A 92 4.98 -12.87 6.08
CA ARG A 92 4.66 -13.00 7.51
C ARG A 92 4.58 -11.60 8.16
N VAL A 93 3.45 -10.94 7.96
CA VAL A 93 3.19 -9.57 8.43
C VAL A 93 3.56 -9.35 9.90
N ALA A 94 3.26 -10.33 10.78
CA ALA A 94 3.57 -10.26 12.21
C ALA A 94 5.07 -10.18 12.52
N GLN A 95 5.94 -10.53 11.57
CA GLN A 95 7.40 -10.48 11.75
C GLN A 95 8.03 -9.21 11.18
N ALA A 96 7.25 -8.28 10.64
CA ALA A 96 7.75 -7.08 9.98
C ALA A 96 8.62 -6.21 10.92
N GLU A 97 8.21 -6.05 12.17
CA GLU A 97 8.98 -5.28 13.17
C GLU A 97 10.32 -5.98 13.52
N THR A 98 10.32 -7.31 13.60
CA THR A 98 11.54 -8.08 13.85
C THR A 98 12.52 -7.94 12.69
N VAL A 99 12.02 -8.03 11.46
CA VAL A 99 12.83 -7.84 10.25
C VAL A 99 13.37 -6.40 10.20
N LEU A 100 12.52 -5.40 10.41
CA LEU A 100 12.96 -4.00 10.44
C LEU A 100 14.05 -3.78 11.48
N THR A 101 13.87 -4.30 12.69
CA THR A 101 14.87 -4.16 13.76
C THR A 101 16.21 -4.77 13.37
N ALA A 102 16.21 -5.97 12.80
CA ALA A 102 17.43 -6.65 12.35
C ALA A 102 18.14 -5.86 11.25
N LEU A 103 17.40 -5.33 10.28
CA LEU A 103 17.95 -4.50 9.21
C LEU A 103 18.56 -3.21 9.76
N MET A 104 17.85 -2.50 10.64
CA MET A 104 18.34 -1.24 11.23
C MET A 104 19.57 -1.45 12.11
N GLN A 105 19.74 -2.63 12.72
CA GLN A 105 20.94 -2.97 13.49
C GLN A 105 22.16 -3.34 12.64
N ALA A 106 21.93 -3.74 11.38
CA ALA A 106 23.00 -4.20 10.50
C ALA A 106 23.83 -3.06 9.89
N GLY A 107 23.28 -1.86 9.79
CA GLY A 107 23.95 -0.73 9.16
C GLY A 107 23.28 0.61 9.44
N ASP A 108 23.80 1.64 8.78
CA ASP A 108 23.25 2.99 8.86
C ASP A 108 22.23 3.18 7.72
N PHE A 109 20.96 3.02 8.06
CA PHE A 109 19.84 3.10 7.12
C PHE A 109 18.85 4.16 7.56
N GLU A 110 18.29 4.86 6.60
CA GLU A 110 17.12 5.72 6.79
C GLU A 110 15.84 4.88 6.67
N PHE A 111 15.00 4.92 7.69
CA PHE A 111 13.68 4.29 7.62
C PHE A 111 12.73 5.14 6.77
N CYS A 112 12.40 4.67 5.58
CA CYS A 112 11.51 5.37 4.65
C CYS A 112 10.03 4.98 4.83
N GLY A 113 9.75 3.82 5.44
CA GLY A 113 8.39 3.40 5.73
C GLY A 113 8.20 1.88 5.72
N ILE A 114 7.03 1.50 6.22
CA ILE A 114 6.49 0.15 6.12
C ILE A 114 5.06 0.24 5.59
N THR A 115 4.70 -0.59 4.63
CA THR A 115 3.34 -0.68 4.11
C THR A 115 2.85 -2.10 4.19
N TYR A 116 1.55 -2.25 4.48
CA TYR A 116 0.87 -3.53 4.55
C TYR A 116 -0.12 -3.63 3.40
N SER A 117 -0.21 -4.79 2.77
CA SER A 117 -1.02 -4.98 1.57
C SER A 117 -1.64 -6.38 1.54
N ILE A 118 -2.59 -6.57 0.65
CA ILE A 118 -3.27 -7.85 0.40
C ILE A 118 -2.97 -8.26 -1.03
N THR A 119 -2.52 -9.51 -1.22
CA THR A 119 -2.23 -10.05 -2.55
C THR A 119 -3.50 -10.22 -3.38
N ASP A 120 -4.60 -10.70 -2.76
CA ASP A 120 -5.89 -10.89 -3.40
C ASP A 120 -7.03 -10.42 -2.50
N ALA A 121 -7.59 -9.26 -2.80
CA ALA A 121 -8.73 -8.70 -2.10
C ALA A 121 -10.10 -9.09 -2.71
N SER A 122 -10.15 -9.97 -3.71
CA SER A 122 -11.36 -10.28 -4.48
C SER A 122 -12.51 -10.79 -3.61
N GLU A 123 -12.23 -11.59 -2.58
CA GLU A 123 -13.26 -12.08 -1.66
C GLU A 123 -13.80 -10.95 -0.78
N ALA A 124 -12.91 -10.13 -0.21
CA ALA A 124 -13.31 -8.97 0.60
C ALA A 124 -14.14 -7.98 -0.25
N TYR A 125 -13.73 -7.76 -1.50
CA TYR A 125 -14.47 -6.91 -2.43
C TYR A 125 -15.87 -7.44 -2.76
N ARG A 126 -16.01 -8.76 -3.05
CA ARG A 126 -17.35 -9.37 -3.25
C ARG A 126 -18.26 -9.20 -2.05
N ARG A 127 -17.71 -9.30 -0.85
CA ARG A 127 -18.45 -9.04 0.40
C ARG A 127 -18.80 -7.56 0.55
N ALA A 128 -17.91 -6.67 0.18
CA ALA A 128 -18.17 -5.23 0.17
C ALA A 128 -19.28 -4.85 -0.83
N LEU A 129 -19.29 -5.47 -2.03
CA LEU A 129 -20.35 -5.30 -3.02
C LEU A 129 -21.72 -5.78 -2.50
N ALA A 130 -21.75 -6.92 -1.82
CA ALA A 130 -22.97 -7.40 -1.20
C ALA A 130 -23.48 -6.42 -0.14
N ALA A 131 -22.62 -5.96 0.76
CA ALA A 131 -22.95 -4.96 1.77
C ALA A 131 -23.43 -3.63 1.15
N ALA A 132 -22.78 -3.16 0.07
CA ALA A 132 -23.22 -1.98 -0.66
C ALA A 132 -24.61 -2.12 -1.27
N THR A 133 -24.92 -3.31 -1.78
CA THR A 133 -26.26 -3.58 -2.35
C THR A 133 -27.33 -3.64 -1.26
N GLU A 134 -27.04 -4.20 -0.09
CA GLU A 134 -27.93 -4.18 1.08
C GLU A 134 -28.17 -2.78 1.60
N ASP A 135 -27.14 -1.92 1.67
CA ASP A 135 -27.27 -0.52 2.07
C ASP A 135 -28.13 0.27 1.08
N ALA A 136 -27.94 0.05 -0.23
CA ALA A 136 -28.80 0.67 -1.25
C ALA A 136 -30.28 0.24 -1.09
N TYR A 137 -30.53 -1.03 -0.83
CA TYR A 137 -31.88 -1.55 -0.59
C TYR A 137 -32.51 -0.92 0.64
N ALA A 138 -31.79 -0.85 1.76
CA ALA A 138 -32.27 -0.21 2.99
C ALA A 138 -32.64 1.26 2.77
N LYS A 139 -31.79 2.02 2.08
CA LYS A 139 -32.06 3.42 1.72
C LYS A 139 -33.27 3.57 0.81
N ALA A 140 -33.43 2.73 -0.19
CA ALA A 140 -34.58 2.74 -1.09
C ALA A 140 -35.89 2.44 -0.34
N THR A 141 -35.86 1.50 0.62
CA THR A 141 -37.01 1.16 1.46
C THR A 141 -37.46 2.35 2.29
N VAL A 142 -36.53 3.03 2.98
CA VAL A 142 -36.84 4.23 3.77
C VAL A 142 -37.43 5.35 2.90
N LEU A 143 -36.88 5.56 1.71
CA LEU A 143 -37.39 6.58 0.78
C LEU A 143 -38.79 6.23 0.26
N ALA A 144 -39.05 4.97 -0.06
CA ALA A 144 -40.38 4.54 -0.51
C ALA A 144 -41.44 4.73 0.59
N GLU A 145 -41.13 4.31 1.83
CA GLU A 145 -42.01 4.49 2.98
C GLU A 145 -42.29 5.97 3.26
N ALA A 146 -41.25 6.83 3.28
CA ALA A 146 -41.36 8.24 3.55
C ALA A 146 -42.19 9.01 2.47
N THR A 147 -42.20 8.50 1.23
CA THR A 147 -42.93 9.10 0.11
C THR A 147 -44.28 8.44 -0.16
N GLY A 148 -44.63 7.40 0.59
CA GLY A 148 -45.91 6.68 0.48
C GLY A 148 -46.05 5.87 -0.80
N VAL A 149 -44.95 5.43 -1.41
CA VAL A 149 -44.91 4.56 -2.60
C VAL A 149 -44.46 3.16 -2.26
N THR A 150 -44.81 2.19 -3.10
CA THR A 150 -44.36 0.80 -2.93
C THR A 150 -43.05 0.59 -3.68
N LEU A 151 -42.06 0.08 -2.97
CA LEU A 151 -40.78 -0.30 -3.59
C LEU A 151 -40.98 -1.59 -4.42
N GLY A 152 -40.62 -1.53 -5.69
CA GLY A 152 -40.75 -2.63 -6.64
C GLY A 152 -39.42 -3.28 -6.96
N ARG A 153 -39.36 -3.96 -8.13
CA ARG A 153 -38.18 -4.70 -8.55
C ARG A 153 -37.03 -3.78 -8.95
N VAL A 154 -35.80 -4.29 -8.87
CA VAL A 154 -34.60 -3.65 -9.42
C VAL A 154 -34.71 -3.58 -10.96
N VAL A 155 -34.37 -2.42 -11.54
CA VAL A 155 -34.33 -2.20 -12.98
C VAL A 155 -32.97 -1.73 -13.49
N GLY A 156 -32.05 -1.46 -12.60
CA GLY A 156 -30.66 -1.13 -12.95
C GLY A 156 -29.76 -1.23 -11.75
N VAL A 157 -28.58 -1.75 -11.97
CA VAL A 157 -27.46 -1.74 -11.01
C VAL A 157 -26.22 -1.29 -11.76
N VAL A 158 -25.52 -0.34 -11.19
CA VAL A 158 -24.25 0.15 -11.70
C VAL A 158 -23.26 0.09 -10.55
N GLU A 159 -22.17 -0.62 -10.77
CA GLU A 159 -21.00 -0.55 -9.91
C GLU A 159 -20.24 0.74 -10.24
N THR A 160 -20.04 1.58 -9.23
CA THR A 160 -19.30 2.84 -9.37
C THR A 160 -17.95 2.69 -8.67
N ASP A 161 -16.92 3.27 -9.28
CA ASP A 161 -15.56 3.32 -8.71
C ASP A 161 -14.89 1.94 -8.50
N TYR A 162 -14.99 1.04 -9.50
CA TYR A 162 -14.04 -0.07 -9.57
C TYR A 162 -12.65 0.50 -9.92
N ASP A 163 -11.87 0.79 -8.90
CA ASP A 163 -10.46 1.12 -9.04
C ASP A 163 -9.63 -0.08 -8.60
N ASP A 164 -8.99 -0.75 -9.56
CA ASP A 164 -8.10 -1.89 -9.31
C ASP A 164 -6.89 -1.48 -8.43
N THR A 165 -6.61 -0.17 -8.33
CA THR A 165 -5.59 0.39 -7.43
C THR A 165 -6.10 0.60 -6.00
N ALA A 166 -7.41 0.61 -5.76
CA ALA A 166 -8.00 0.71 -4.42
C ALA A 166 -7.69 -0.52 -3.55
N PHE A 167 -7.34 -1.65 -4.18
CA PHE A 167 -6.92 -2.88 -3.49
C PHE A 167 -5.51 -2.83 -2.92
N ALA A 168 -4.68 -1.88 -3.32
CA ALA A 168 -3.40 -1.58 -2.71
C ALA A 168 -3.59 -0.68 -1.50
N GLY A 169 -4.44 -1.09 -0.55
CA GLY A 169 -4.60 -0.40 0.72
C GLY A 169 -3.26 -0.30 1.41
N LYS A 170 -2.61 0.86 1.32
CA LYS A 170 -1.40 1.17 2.06
C LYS A 170 -1.82 1.58 3.45
N SER A 171 -1.80 0.66 4.39
CA SER A 171 -1.93 0.97 5.80
C SER A 171 -0.56 1.02 6.45
N PHE A 172 -0.32 2.02 7.28
CA PHE A 172 0.83 2.03 8.21
C PHE A 172 0.55 1.19 9.45
N GLU A 173 -0.67 0.67 9.58
CA GLU A 173 -1.09 -0.21 10.67
C GLU A 173 -1.26 -1.64 10.15
N SER A 174 -0.70 -2.59 10.89
CA SER A 174 -0.72 -4.01 10.54
C SER A 174 -2.07 -4.70 10.73
N SER A 175 -3.06 -4.00 11.28
CA SER A 175 -4.26 -4.64 11.84
C SER A 175 -5.33 -4.96 10.81
N ALA A 176 -5.62 -4.07 9.87
CA ALA A 176 -6.65 -4.31 8.86
C ALA A 176 -6.59 -3.28 7.73
N ILE A 177 -7.01 -3.71 6.55
CA ILE A 177 -7.16 -2.88 5.35
C ILE A 177 -8.64 -2.81 5.01
N ALA A 178 -9.16 -1.58 4.85
CA ALA A 178 -10.53 -1.36 4.41
C ALA A 178 -10.64 -1.61 2.90
N VAL A 179 -11.56 -2.50 2.53
CA VAL A 179 -11.93 -2.77 1.14
C VAL A 179 -13.36 -2.25 0.95
N SER A 180 -13.52 -1.24 0.11
CA SER A 180 -14.80 -0.55 -0.10
C SER A 180 -15.36 -0.84 -1.49
N ALA A 181 -16.70 -0.84 -1.58
CA ALA A 181 -17.43 -0.94 -2.83
C ALA A 181 -18.59 0.04 -2.84
N HIS A 182 -18.91 0.54 -4.02
CA HIS A 182 -20.00 1.50 -4.26
C HIS A 182 -20.89 1.01 -5.39
N VAL A 183 -22.20 1.06 -5.16
CA VAL A 183 -23.20 0.70 -6.16
C VAL A 183 -24.28 1.77 -6.26
N THR A 184 -24.80 1.97 -7.45
CA THR A 184 -26.03 2.74 -7.66
C THR A 184 -27.11 1.79 -8.16
N VAL A 185 -28.24 1.77 -7.46
CA VAL A 185 -29.34 0.85 -7.73
C VAL A 185 -30.63 1.64 -8.03
N ARG A 186 -31.33 1.24 -9.07
CA ARG A 186 -32.66 1.76 -9.44
C ARG A 186 -33.72 0.74 -9.18
N TYR A 187 -34.77 1.16 -8.45
CA TYR A 187 -35.95 0.36 -8.13
C TYR A 187 -37.19 1.01 -8.76
N LEU A 188 -38.05 0.20 -9.37
CA LEU A 188 -39.38 0.69 -9.74
C LEU A 188 -40.18 1.08 -8.50
N ILE A 189 -41.11 2.00 -8.67
CA ILE A 189 -42.08 2.40 -7.65
C ILE A 189 -43.48 2.39 -8.22
N GLY A 190 -44.45 1.99 -7.41
CA GLY A 190 -45.90 1.93 -7.74
C GLY A 190 -46.79 2.46 -6.61
#